data_be891d070b03888555a5ee15f86cd1ed
#
_entry.id   be891d070b03888555a5ee15f86cd1ed
#
_cell.length_a   1.000
_cell.length_b   1.000
_cell.length_c   1.000
_cell.angle_alpha   90.00
_cell.angle_beta   90.00
_cell.angle_gamma   90.00
#
_symmetry.space_group_name_H-M   'P 1'
#
loop_
_entity.id
_entity.type
_entity.pdbx_description
1 polymer ?
#
loop_
_entity_poly.entity_id
_entity_poly.type
_entity_poly.pdbx_seq_one_letter_code
_entity_poly.pdbx_strand_id
1 'polypeptide(L)'
;MDTLSKAYKLLSLIAISGECSKDVYPFLYLTDSYNEKLMTRLKSDGLIKIHYKDKLRGIRLTRRGKDLLLSLSPERFSNNLTDNSETNRPRSDLPRRLRLQQASIAYAMLQCAGIPVYPEDKPALFSGNPQDSAKFALPLFYTAREWKELGAETIKINNSRSLGILLCEDALYVLYFTGDHPIKWEYRTELRLKAFLNYHLKQDIFAGLCQKNTDYPIKAIFLGSPMDSARILMESNGGFQKSYFYLDGSFDFMHFLPVSMEGITLLKLLCSPALQSTLNTLLLSDLEPVNPDLGLIHDTIKGTTPVLLSYNFDMLRLSRFKTALSFHEITGHLICFDFQKDTLQSYFGDLATIETIDLAKFERRFFH
;
A
#
# COMPACT_ATOMS: atom_id res chain seq x y z
N MET A 1 28.06 -13.22 -0.79
CA MET A 1 26.64 -13.66 -0.79
C MET A 1 26.05 -13.22 -2.11
N ASP A 2 25.37 -14.11 -2.80
CA ASP A 2 24.69 -13.77 -4.04
C ASP A 2 23.54 -12.78 -3.76
N THR A 3 23.51 -11.66 -4.48
CA THR A 3 22.50 -10.59 -4.34
C THR A 3 21.09 -11.04 -4.78
N LEU A 4 21.00 -12.10 -5.56
CA LEU A 4 19.72 -12.71 -5.94
C LEU A 4 19.19 -13.72 -4.91
N SER A 5 20.01 -14.08 -3.92
CA SER A 5 19.61 -15.08 -2.93
C SER A 5 18.49 -14.60 -2.01
N LYS A 6 17.62 -15.52 -1.60
CA LYS A 6 16.55 -15.24 -0.64
C LYS A 6 17.10 -14.75 0.72
N ALA A 7 18.31 -15.17 1.09
CA ALA A 7 19.02 -14.68 2.26
C ALA A 7 19.34 -13.19 2.15
N TYR A 8 19.89 -12.75 1.00
CA TYR A 8 20.18 -11.35 0.76
C TYR A 8 18.89 -10.51 0.75
N LYS A 9 17.82 -10.99 0.08
CA LYS A 9 16.52 -10.29 0.08
C LYS A 9 15.97 -10.09 1.49
N LEU A 10 16.01 -11.10 2.35
CA LEU A 10 15.57 -10.98 3.74
C LEU A 10 16.45 -10.00 4.55
N LEU A 11 17.77 -10.09 4.44
CA LEU A 11 18.69 -9.17 5.13
C LEU A 11 18.50 -7.72 4.66
N SER A 12 18.33 -7.52 3.36
CA SER A 12 18.07 -6.20 2.76
C SER A 12 16.74 -5.62 3.25
N LEU A 13 15.69 -6.43 3.33
CA LEU A 13 14.40 -6.01 3.85
C LEU A 13 14.49 -5.58 5.33
N ILE A 14 15.25 -6.35 6.16
CA ILE A 14 15.48 -5.96 7.55
C ILE A 14 16.29 -4.65 7.62
N ALA A 15 17.23 -4.44 6.70
CA ALA A 15 18.03 -3.22 6.67
C ALA A 15 17.17 -1.96 6.46
N ILE A 16 16.22 -1.98 5.53
CA ILE A 16 15.38 -0.81 5.23
C ILE A 16 14.22 -0.63 6.21
N SER A 17 13.72 -1.72 6.81
CA SER A 17 12.58 -1.67 7.74
C SER A 17 13.01 -1.56 9.22
N GLY A 18 14.22 -2.00 9.57
CA GLY A 18 14.75 -2.02 10.93
C GLY A 18 14.41 -3.27 11.73
N GLU A 19 13.21 -3.82 11.57
CA GLU A 19 12.76 -5.06 12.19
C GLU A 19 11.72 -5.74 11.32
N CYS A 20 11.84 -7.06 11.09
CA CYS A 20 10.86 -7.85 10.36
C CYS A 20 10.12 -8.83 11.27
N SER A 21 8.85 -9.10 10.95
CA SER A 21 8.11 -10.26 11.44
C SER A 21 8.28 -11.47 10.52
N LYS A 22 7.75 -12.63 10.93
CA LYS A 22 7.68 -13.81 10.07
C LYS A 22 6.68 -13.66 8.92
N ASP A 23 5.75 -12.70 9.03
CA ASP A 23 4.67 -12.47 8.08
C ASP A 23 5.17 -11.95 6.72
N VAL A 24 6.47 -11.60 6.61
CA VAL A 24 7.13 -11.27 5.32
C VAL A 24 7.45 -12.50 4.46
N TYR A 25 7.46 -13.71 5.04
CA TYR A 25 7.96 -14.90 4.34
C TYR A 25 7.16 -15.31 3.10
N PRO A 26 5.83 -15.25 3.09
CA PRO A 26 5.05 -15.53 1.87
C PRO A 26 5.49 -14.64 0.69
N PHE A 27 5.75 -13.36 0.95
CA PHE A 27 6.17 -12.39 -0.07
C PHE A 27 7.62 -12.56 -0.55
N LEU A 28 8.41 -13.36 0.16
CA LEU A 28 9.76 -13.76 -0.26
C LEU A 28 9.77 -15.15 -0.90
N TYR A 29 8.58 -15.75 -1.13
CA TYR A 29 8.41 -17.12 -1.64
C TYR A 29 9.20 -18.14 -0.82
N LEU A 30 9.15 -18.02 0.51
CA LEU A 30 9.78 -18.93 1.44
C LEU A 30 8.77 -19.98 1.91
N THR A 31 9.08 -21.27 1.64
CA THR A 31 8.36 -22.38 2.27
C THR A 31 8.77 -22.52 3.73
N ASP A 32 7.91 -23.04 4.58
CA ASP A 32 8.19 -23.16 6.02
C ASP A 32 9.50 -23.91 6.29
N SER A 33 9.71 -25.04 5.63
CA SER A 33 10.94 -25.85 5.78
C SER A 33 12.21 -25.10 5.33
N TYR A 34 12.14 -24.36 4.20
CA TYR A 34 13.27 -23.57 3.73
C TYR A 34 13.55 -22.40 4.67
N ASN A 35 12.50 -21.77 5.18
CA ASN A 35 12.58 -20.67 6.11
C ASN A 35 13.28 -21.07 7.43
N GLU A 36 12.93 -22.19 8.03
CA GLU A 36 13.59 -22.69 9.25
C GLU A 36 15.09 -22.90 9.04
N LYS A 37 15.47 -23.53 7.91
CA LYS A 37 16.88 -23.73 7.54
C LYS A 37 17.60 -22.39 7.34
N LEU A 38 16.97 -21.45 6.60
CA LEU A 38 17.52 -20.12 6.35
C LEU A 38 17.74 -19.34 7.65
N MET A 39 16.75 -19.32 8.52
CA MET A 39 16.81 -18.64 9.82
C MET A 39 17.87 -19.23 10.73
N THR A 40 18.00 -20.55 10.78
CA THR A 40 19.02 -21.25 11.55
C THR A 40 20.41 -20.88 11.04
N ARG A 41 20.62 -20.92 9.72
CA ARG A 41 21.88 -20.53 9.08
C ARG A 41 22.26 -19.08 9.36
N LEU A 42 21.33 -18.13 9.11
CA LEU A 42 21.61 -16.71 9.32
C LEU A 42 21.93 -16.37 10.78
N LYS A 43 21.35 -17.11 11.74
CA LYS A 43 21.71 -16.99 13.18
C LYS A 43 23.08 -17.57 13.47
N SER A 44 23.40 -18.78 12.98
CA SER A 44 24.70 -19.41 13.18
C SER A 44 25.83 -18.58 12.56
N ASP A 45 25.58 -17.96 11.41
CA ASP A 45 26.50 -17.03 10.76
C ASP A 45 26.62 -15.70 11.50
N GLY A 46 25.80 -15.48 12.54
CA GLY A 46 25.77 -14.27 13.35
C GLY A 46 25.28 -13.04 12.60
N LEU A 47 24.50 -13.18 11.53
CA LEU A 47 24.01 -12.06 10.69
C LEU A 47 22.71 -11.45 11.23
N ILE A 48 21.87 -12.25 11.87
CA ILE A 48 20.61 -11.83 12.46
C ILE A 48 20.50 -12.27 13.93
N LYS A 49 19.61 -11.56 14.63
CA LYS A 49 19.16 -11.96 15.99
C LYS A 49 17.66 -11.86 16.11
N ILE A 50 17.10 -12.72 16.95
CA ILE A 50 15.69 -12.60 17.36
C ILE A 50 15.63 -11.64 18.55
N HIS A 51 14.76 -10.66 18.45
CA HIS A 51 14.44 -9.75 19.54
C HIS A 51 13.03 -10.05 20.04
N TYR A 52 12.92 -10.50 21.28
CA TYR A 52 11.64 -10.79 21.93
C TYR A 52 11.47 -9.86 23.13
N LYS A 53 10.44 -9.04 23.10
CA LYS A 53 10.06 -8.13 24.19
C LYS A 53 8.58 -7.80 24.07
N ASP A 54 7.89 -7.66 25.19
CA ASP A 54 6.47 -7.28 25.27
C ASP A 54 5.58 -8.21 24.42
N LYS A 55 5.82 -9.53 24.45
CA LYS A 55 5.18 -10.57 23.64
C LYS A 55 5.35 -10.42 22.12
N LEU A 56 6.11 -9.44 21.67
CA LEU A 56 6.41 -9.23 20.26
C LEU A 56 7.75 -9.84 19.90
N ARG A 57 7.75 -10.73 18.89
CA ARG A 57 8.94 -11.33 18.29
C ARG A 57 9.29 -10.62 17.00
N GLY A 58 10.54 -10.22 16.83
CA GLY A 58 11.04 -9.60 15.61
C GLY A 58 12.44 -10.08 15.25
N ILE A 59 12.81 -9.92 13.99
CA ILE A 59 14.10 -10.28 13.42
C ILE A 59 14.84 -8.98 13.15
N ARG A 60 16.06 -8.86 13.70
CA ARG A 60 16.93 -7.69 13.54
C ARG A 60 18.31 -8.09 13.02
N LEU A 61 18.98 -7.21 12.32
CA LEU A 61 20.39 -7.38 11.97
C LEU A 61 21.28 -7.30 13.22
N THR A 62 22.36 -8.09 13.21
CA THR A 62 23.48 -7.91 14.12
C THR A 62 24.45 -6.88 13.54
N ARG A 63 25.50 -6.51 14.29
CA ARG A 63 26.59 -5.69 13.77
C ARG A 63 27.24 -6.34 12.54
N ARG A 64 27.57 -7.64 12.63
CA ARG A 64 28.15 -8.40 11.51
C ARG A 64 27.24 -8.42 10.28
N GLY A 65 25.90 -8.54 10.46
CA GLY A 65 24.94 -8.47 9.36
C GLY A 65 24.91 -7.10 8.68
N LYS A 66 25.02 -6.02 9.45
CA LYS A 66 25.10 -4.65 8.91
C LYS A 66 26.42 -4.42 8.15
N ASP A 67 27.54 -4.81 8.75
CA ASP A 67 28.86 -4.68 8.13
C ASP A 67 28.94 -5.47 6.80
N LEU A 68 28.35 -6.67 6.75
CA LEU A 68 28.23 -7.46 5.52
C LEU A 68 27.45 -6.72 4.43
N LEU A 69 26.28 -6.17 4.76
CA LEU A 69 25.45 -5.46 3.77
C LEU A 69 26.12 -4.19 3.29
N LEU A 70 26.75 -3.43 4.19
CA LEU A 70 27.53 -2.24 3.82
C LEU A 70 28.74 -2.57 2.94
N SER A 71 29.39 -3.72 3.15
CA SER A 71 30.51 -4.16 2.29
C SER A 71 30.05 -4.61 0.90
N LEU A 72 28.81 -5.15 0.78
CA LEU A 72 28.26 -5.60 -0.50
C LEU A 72 27.68 -4.47 -1.34
N SER A 73 27.01 -3.52 -0.72
CA SER A 73 26.32 -2.42 -1.40
C SER A 73 26.21 -1.21 -0.47
N PRO A 74 27.29 -0.42 -0.32
CA PRO A 74 27.31 0.73 0.58
C PRO A 74 26.29 1.79 0.18
N GLU A 75 26.09 2.04 -1.12
CA GLU A 75 25.12 3.01 -1.64
C GLU A 75 23.67 2.64 -1.26
N ARG A 76 23.34 1.34 -1.29
CA ARG A 76 22.02 0.82 -0.94
C ARG A 76 21.69 0.96 0.54
N PHE A 77 22.66 0.83 1.41
CA PHE A 77 22.39 0.62 2.82
C PHE A 77 22.94 1.69 3.76
N SER A 78 23.82 2.60 3.30
CA SER A 78 24.39 3.63 4.16
C SER A 78 23.33 4.46 4.89
N ASN A 79 22.31 4.93 4.19
CA ASN A 79 21.21 5.72 4.78
C ASN A 79 20.45 4.99 5.91
N ASN A 80 20.40 3.65 5.87
CA ASN A 80 19.67 2.85 6.84
C ASN A 80 20.53 2.22 7.91
N LEU A 81 21.81 1.97 7.64
CA LEU A 81 22.70 1.22 8.55
C LEU A 81 23.75 2.07 9.23
N THR A 82 23.85 3.35 8.91
CA THR A 82 24.78 4.29 9.55
C THR A 82 24.06 5.32 10.42
N ASP A 83 24.80 6.12 11.14
CA ASP A 83 24.36 7.26 11.95
C ASP A 83 23.23 6.93 12.95
N ASN A 84 22.25 7.82 13.06
CA ASN A 84 21.11 7.70 13.97
C ASN A 84 19.89 7.01 13.36
N SER A 85 20.08 6.24 12.28
CA SER A 85 18.97 5.51 11.65
C SER A 85 18.34 4.50 12.62
N GLU A 86 17.04 4.22 12.40
CA GLU A 86 16.30 3.27 13.25
C GLU A 86 16.84 1.84 13.19
N THR A 87 17.39 1.44 12.05
CA THR A 87 18.02 0.13 11.90
C THR A 87 19.36 0.07 12.59
N ASN A 88 20.12 1.17 12.58
CA ASN A 88 21.42 1.21 13.24
C ASN A 88 21.28 1.32 14.76
N ARG A 89 20.35 2.13 15.25
CA ARG A 89 20.04 2.31 16.69
C ARG A 89 18.59 1.93 16.99
N PRO A 90 18.24 0.63 16.96
CA PRO A 90 16.86 0.19 17.08
C PRO A 90 16.32 0.46 18.49
N ARG A 91 15.21 1.17 18.55
CA ARG A 91 14.45 1.36 19.79
C ARG A 91 13.63 0.10 20.09
N SER A 92 13.22 -0.05 21.36
CA SER A 92 12.54 -1.26 21.85
C SER A 92 11.13 -0.98 22.37
N ASP A 93 10.56 0.20 22.13
CA ASP A 93 9.17 0.50 22.47
C ASP A 93 8.20 -0.24 21.53
N LEU A 94 7.18 -0.82 22.09
CA LEU A 94 6.24 -1.69 21.39
C LEU A 94 5.57 -1.01 20.19
N PRO A 95 5.00 0.22 20.28
CA PRO A 95 4.34 0.85 19.13
C PRO A 95 5.29 1.11 17.95
N ARG A 96 6.56 1.38 18.23
CA ARG A 96 7.56 1.61 17.18
C ARG A 96 7.94 0.31 16.50
N ARG A 97 8.16 -0.76 17.28
CA ARG A 97 8.48 -2.08 16.73
C ARG A 97 7.36 -2.62 15.84
N LEU A 98 6.09 -2.47 16.26
CA LEU A 98 4.94 -2.84 15.44
C LEU A 98 4.96 -2.11 14.09
N ARG A 99 5.23 -0.81 14.09
CA ARG A 99 5.32 -0.04 12.83
C ARG A 99 6.46 -0.49 11.93
N LEU A 100 7.62 -0.85 12.49
CA LEU A 100 8.75 -1.37 11.69
C LEU A 100 8.39 -2.72 11.06
N GLN A 101 7.72 -3.61 11.80
CA GLN A 101 7.26 -4.89 11.27
C GLN A 101 6.16 -4.71 10.21
N GLN A 102 5.21 -3.80 10.41
CA GLN A 102 4.20 -3.44 9.41
C GLN A 102 4.84 -2.87 8.15
N ALA A 103 5.82 -1.98 8.30
CA ALA A 103 6.58 -1.45 7.16
C ALA A 103 7.33 -2.57 6.41
N SER A 104 7.91 -3.54 7.12
CA SER A 104 8.58 -4.68 6.48
C SER A 104 7.64 -5.51 5.61
N ILE A 105 6.40 -5.73 6.06
CA ILE A 105 5.38 -6.46 5.28
C ILE A 105 5.01 -5.66 4.04
N ALA A 106 4.72 -4.36 4.18
CA ALA A 106 4.38 -3.50 3.06
C ALA A 106 5.50 -3.44 2.01
N TYR A 107 6.75 -3.30 2.45
CA TYR A 107 7.91 -3.28 1.54
C TYR A 107 8.10 -4.63 0.83
N ALA A 108 7.86 -5.75 1.53
CA ALA A 108 7.90 -7.08 0.91
C ALA A 108 6.80 -7.25 -0.16
N MET A 109 5.57 -6.77 0.10
CA MET A 109 4.47 -6.76 -0.88
C MET A 109 4.83 -5.91 -2.11
N LEU A 110 5.35 -4.70 -1.92
CA LEU A 110 5.78 -3.82 -3.00
C LEU A 110 6.85 -4.47 -3.87
N GLN A 111 7.89 -5.06 -3.25
CA GLN A 111 8.92 -5.80 -3.98
C GLN A 111 8.36 -7.01 -4.75
N CYS A 112 7.42 -7.74 -4.15
CA CYS A 112 6.74 -8.86 -4.80
C CYS A 112 5.89 -8.40 -6.00
N ALA A 113 5.34 -7.18 -5.93
CA ALA A 113 4.65 -6.55 -7.06
C ALA A 113 5.62 -6.01 -8.14
N GLY A 114 6.94 -6.07 -7.92
CA GLY A 114 7.95 -5.54 -8.84
C GLY A 114 8.22 -4.03 -8.66
N ILE A 115 7.75 -3.43 -7.57
CA ILE A 115 7.90 -1.99 -7.31
C ILE A 115 9.22 -1.73 -6.57
N PRO A 116 10.08 -0.83 -7.09
CA PRO A 116 11.34 -0.46 -6.44
C PRO A 116 11.11 0.21 -5.09
N VAL A 117 11.79 -0.29 -4.04
CA VAL A 117 11.74 0.29 -2.68
C VAL A 117 13.09 0.83 -2.22
N TYR A 118 14.19 0.38 -2.82
CA TYR A 118 15.54 0.83 -2.44
C TYR A 118 15.91 2.15 -3.14
N PRO A 119 16.69 3.03 -2.47
CA PRO A 119 17.03 4.34 -3.02
C PRO A 119 17.77 4.29 -4.37
N GLU A 120 18.64 3.32 -4.59
CA GLU A 120 19.41 3.21 -5.83
C GLU A 120 18.60 2.68 -7.02
N ASP A 121 17.46 2.03 -6.78
CA ASP A 121 16.58 1.49 -7.83
C ASP A 121 15.59 2.56 -8.35
N LYS A 122 15.69 3.80 -7.89
CA LYS A 122 14.78 4.90 -8.23
C LYS A 122 15.49 6.26 -8.16
N PRO A 123 14.98 7.31 -8.84
CA PRO A 123 15.56 8.64 -8.72
C PRO A 123 15.39 9.17 -7.29
N ALA A 124 16.35 9.96 -6.82
CA ALA A 124 16.20 10.64 -5.54
C ALA A 124 14.95 11.56 -5.62
N LEU A 125 14.13 11.50 -4.57
CA LEU A 125 12.95 12.34 -4.49
C LEU A 125 13.43 13.80 -4.42
N PHE A 126 12.99 14.62 -5.39
CA PHE A 126 13.35 16.06 -5.50
C PHE A 126 14.83 16.38 -5.80
N SER A 127 15.59 15.45 -6.33
CA SER A 127 16.85 15.83 -7.00
C SER A 127 16.48 16.60 -8.27
N GLY A 128 16.80 17.89 -8.32
CA GLY A 128 16.38 18.78 -9.40
C GLY A 128 17.06 18.53 -10.77
N ASN A 129 17.41 17.29 -11.09
CA ASN A 129 17.97 16.93 -12.37
C ASN A 129 16.95 16.12 -13.21
N PRO A 130 16.21 16.77 -14.14
CA PRO A 130 15.20 16.09 -14.97
C PRO A 130 15.77 14.95 -15.83
N GLN A 131 17.08 14.95 -16.10
CA GLN A 131 17.72 13.93 -16.94
C GLN A 131 17.84 12.57 -16.24
N ASP A 132 17.87 12.55 -14.90
CA ASP A 132 17.91 11.30 -14.15
C ASP A 132 16.53 10.63 -14.06
N SER A 133 15.45 11.43 -14.16
CA SER A 133 14.07 10.94 -14.10
C SER A 133 13.68 10.08 -15.31
N ALA A 134 14.21 10.36 -16.48
CA ALA A 134 13.89 9.66 -17.73
C ALA A 134 14.38 8.19 -17.79
N LYS A 135 15.23 7.79 -16.83
CA LYS A 135 15.81 6.43 -16.77
C LYS A 135 14.94 5.44 -16.00
N PHE A 136 13.95 5.90 -15.28
CA PHE A 136 13.16 5.06 -14.38
C PHE A 136 11.71 4.96 -14.85
N ALA A 137 11.20 3.73 -14.82
CA ALA A 137 9.79 3.47 -15.13
C ALA A 137 8.93 3.50 -13.87
N LEU A 138 7.70 4.03 -13.98
CA LEU A 138 6.70 3.91 -12.93
C LEU A 138 6.15 2.48 -12.88
N PRO A 139 5.66 2.01 -11.72
CA PRO A 139 5.49 2.73 -10.46
C PRO A 139 6.76 2.79 -9.59
N LEU A 140 6.89 3.83 -8.76
CA LEU A 140 8.01 4.04 -7.83
C LEU A 140 7.49 4.28 -6.41
N PHE A 141 8.08 3.62 -5.42
CA PHE A 141 7.71 3.80 -4.02
C PHE A 141 8.79 4.54 -3.22
N TYR A 142 8.39 5.56 -2.47
CA TYR A 142 9.23 6.32 -1.55
C TYR A 142 8.75 6.17 -0.12
N THR A 143 9.64 5.77 0.78
CA THR A 143 9.33 5.58 2.20
C THR A 143 8.94 6.90 2.87
N ALA A 144 8.20 6.82 3.98
CA ALA A 144 7.86 8.00 4.76
C ALA A 144 9.09 8.80 5.23
N ARG A 145 10.25 8.16 5.37
CA ARG A 145 11.50 8.83 5.71
C ARG A 145 11.96 9.73 4.56
N GLU A 146 11.98 9.21 3.34
CA GLU A 146 12.48 9.93 2.16
C GLU A 146 11.70 11.22 1.89
N TRP A 147 10.37 11.23 2.01
CA TRP A 147 9.60 12.45 1.75
C TRP A 147 9.46 13.36 2.98
N LYS A 148 9.54 12.86 4.22
CA LYS A 148 9.50 13.69 5.44
C LYS A 148 10.76 14.52 5.64
N GLU A 149 11.90 14.06 5.18
CA GLU A 149 13.16 14.80 5.25
C GLU A 149 13.10 16.12 4.48
N LEU A 150 12.27 16.21 3.44
CA LEU A 150 12.11 17.42 2.62
C LEU A 150 11.24 18.51 3.26
N GLY A 151 10.26 18.09 4.04
CA GLY A 151 9.33 19.02 4.72
C GLY A 151 9.80 19.47 6.09
N ALA A 152 10.98 19.06 6.54
CA ALA A 152 11.47 19.32 7.91
C ALA A 152 11.55 20.80 8.25
N GLU A 153 11.82 21.65 7.26
CA GLU A 153 11.98 23.10 7.45
C GLU A 153 10.69 23.88 7.29
N THR A 154 9.74 23.39 6.47
CA THR A 154 8.55 24.16 6.11
C THR A 154 7.23 23.62 6.66
N ILE A 155 7.01 22.30 6.73
CA ILE A 155 5.74 21.71 7.18
C ILE A 155 5.99 20.45 7.99
N LYS A 156 5.78 20.52 9.30
CA LYS A 156 5.84 19.33 10.17
C LYS A 156 4.57 18.51 10.03
N ILE A 157 4.62 17.43 9.23
CA ILE A 157 3.57 16.42 9.10
C ILE A 157 3.89 15.23 10.03
N ASN A 158 4.15 15.55 11.30
CA ASN A 158 4.72 14.59 12.24
C ASN A 158 3.77 13.45 12.64
N ASN A 159 2.46 13.68 12.57
CA ASN A 159 1.44 12.74 13.07
C ASN A 159 0.89 11.79 12.01
N SER A 160 1.14 12.01 10.72
CA SER A 160 0.72 11.08 9.68
C SER A 160 1.35 9.70 9.89
N ARG A 161 0.51 8.68 9.80
CA ARG A 161 0.89 7.27 9.94
C ARG A 161 1.19 6.60 8.60
N SER A 162 1.38 7.40 7.55
CA SER A 162 1.75 6.88 6.25
C SER A 162 3.07 6.10 6.29
N LEU A 163 3.13 4.99 5.57
CA LEU A 163 4.34 4.19 5.35
C LEU A 163 5.24 4.81 4.27
N GLY A 164 4.63 5.50 3.31
CA GLY A 164 5.30 6.09 2.18
C GLY A 164 4.30 6.56 1.12
N ILE A 165 4.84 6.93 -0.02
CA ILE A 165 4.08 7.33 -1.21
C ILE A 165 4.45 6.43 -2.39
N LEU A 166 3.46 6.07 -3.18
CA LEU A 166 3.61 5.27 -4.40
C LEU A 166 3.20 6.15 -5.59
N LEU A 167 4.16 6.44 -6.44
CA LEU A 167 3.99 7.24 -7.65
C LEU A 167 3.67 6.29 -8.81
N CYS A 168 2.51 6.46 -9.43
CA CYS A 168 2.06 5.71 -10.60
C CYS A 168 1.89 6.63 -11.80
N GLU A 169 1.50 6.12 -12.95
CA GLU A 169 1.33 6.93 -14.17
C GLU A 169 0.18 7.94 -14.04
N ASP A 170 -0.90 7.57 -13.38
CA ASP A 170 -2.16 8.33 -13.30
C ASP A 170 -2.49 8.89 -11.92
N ALA A 171 -1.77 8.48 -10.87
CA ALA A 171 -2.06 8.88 -9.51
C ALA A 171 -0.84 8.74 -8.58
N LEU A 172 -0.87 9.50 -7.48
CA LEU A 172 -0.03 9.27 -6.32
C LEU A 172 -0.86 8.61 -5.21
N TYR A 173 -0.38 7.51 -4.66
CA TYR A 173 -1.02 6.85 -3.54
C TYR A 173 -0.22 7.06 -2.25
N VAL A 174 -0.89 7.45 -1.18
CA VAL A 174 -0.33 7.45 0.18
C VAL A 174 -0.66 6.10 0.83
N LEU A 175 0.36 5.37 1.27
CA LEU A 175 0.22 4.03 1.84
C LEU A 175 0.10 4.08 3.36
N TYR A 176 -0.89 3.37 3.90
CA TYR A 176 -1.13 3.15 5.32
C TYR A 176 -1.19 1.66 5.61
N PHE A 177 -0.88 1.29 6.85
CA PHE A 177 -1.05 -0.08 7.33
C PHE A 177 -1.99 -0.06 8.54
N THR A 178 -3.09 -0.80 8.45
CA THR A 178 -4.10 -0.82 9.50
C THR A 178 -3.88 -1.96 10.50
N GLY A 179 -3.32 -3.10 10.04
CA GLY A 179 -3.16 -4.29 10.90
C GLY A 179 -4.51 -4.74 11.48
N ASP A 180 -4.45 -5.29 12.71
CA ASP A 180 -5.63 -5.77 13.45
C ASP A 180 -6.20 -4.69 14.39
N HIS A 181 -5.62 -3.50 14.42
CA HIS A 181 -6.00 -2.44 15.34
C HIS A 181 -6.39 -1.16 14.61
N PRO A 182 -7.29 -0.36 15.20
CA PRO A 182 -7.65 0.92 14.64
C PRO A 182 -6.42 1.81 14.43
N ILE A 183 -6.25 2.32 13.23
CA ILE A 183 -5.17 3.26 12.92
C ILE A 183 -5.47 4.62 13.54
N LYS A 184 -4.48 5.24 14.18
CA LYS A 184 -4.59 6.64 14.58
C LYS A 184 -4.69 7.52 13.36
N TRP A 185 -5.70 8.38 13.35
CA TRP A 185 -6.03 9.21 12.21
C TRP A 185 -6.31 10.64 12.66
N GLU A 186 -5.81 11.59 11.92
CA GLU A 186 -6.06 13.00 12.16
C GLU A 186 -6.34 13.69 10.83
N TYR A 187 -7.60 13.99 10.55
CA TYR A 187 -8.07 14.59 9.30
C TYR A 187 -7.23 15.80 8.84
N ARG A 188 -6.93 16.73 9.76
CA ARG A 188 -6.14 17.93 9.45
C ARG A 188 -4.71 17.59 9.05
N THR A 189 -4.12 16.56 9.64
CA THR A 189 -2.77 16.09 9.29
C THR A 189 -2.74 15.49 7.91
N GLU A 190 -3.75 14.68 7.56
CA GLU A 190 -3.81 14.05 6.24
C GLU A 190 -4.14 15.06 5.14
N LEU A 191 -4.97 16.08 5.41
CA LEU A 191 -5.17 17.21 4.49
C LEU A 191 -3.87 18.02 4.26
N ARG A 192 -3.08 18.24 5.30
CA ARG A 192 -1.76 18.90 5.15
C ARG A 192 -0.80 18.04 4.33
N LEU A 193 -0.80 16.73 4.53
CA LEU A 193 -0.02 15.81 3.72
C LEU A 193 -0.45 15.89 2.25
N LYS A 194 -1.76 15.81 1.97
CA LYS A 194 -2.29 15.95 0.60
C LYS A 194 -1.88 17.30 -0.03
N ALA A 195 -2.00 18.41 0.70
CA ALA A 195 -1.61 19.73 0.22
C ALA A 195 -0.09 19.83 -0.05
N PHE A 196 0.73 19.27 0.83
CA PHE A 196 2.18 19.19 0.66
C PHE A 196 2.55 18.40 -0.60
N LEU A 197 1.97 17.24 -0.80
CA LEU A 197 2.21 16.40 -1.97
C LEU A 197 1.73 17.09 -3.25
N ASN A 198 0.56 17.71 -3.26
CA ASN A 198 0.04 18.49 -4.40
C ASN A 198 0.98 19.65 -4.77
N TYR A 199 1.53 20.35 -3.78
CA TYR A 199 2.48 21.42 -4.03
C TYR A 199 3.74 20.90 -4.74
N HIS A 200 4.31 19.81 -4.26
CA HIS A 200 5.51 19.21 -4.83
C HIS A 200 5.28 18.55 -6.19
N LEU A 201 4.09 17.96 -6.42
CA LEU A 201 3.72 17.39 -7.73
C LEU A 201 3.64 18.45 -8.83
N LYS A 202 3.29 19.69 -8.50
CA LYS A 202 3.19 20.80 -9.44
C LYS A 202 4.55 21.46 -9.77
N GLN A 203 5.58 21.16 -8.98
CA GLN A 203 6.92 21.66 -9.27
C GLN A 203 7.62 20.74 -10.29
N ASP A 204 8.50 21.28 -11.09
CA ASP A 204 9.17 20.61 -12.23
C ASP A 204 9.88 19.29 -11.89
N ILE A 205 10.05 18.99 -10.63
CA ILE A 205 10.73 17.83 -10.09
C ILE A 205 10.00 16.52 -10.41
N PHE A 206 8.65 16.52 -10.34
CA PHE A 206 7.83 15.39 -10.77
C PHE A 206 7.39 15.49 -12.23
N ALA A 207 7.50 16.65 -12.84
CA ALA A 207 7.06 16.88 -14.22
C ALA A 207 7.77 16.00 -15.26
N GLY A 208 8.97 15.53 -14.94
CA GLY A 208 9.72 14.57 -15.77
C GLY A 208 9.28 13.11 -15.58
N LEU A 209 8.63 12.77 -14.46
CA LEU A 209 8.16 11.40 -14.14
C LEU A 209 6.67 11.24 -14.43
N CYS A 210 5.88 12.27 -14.16
CA CYS A 210 4.45 12.29 -14.41
C CYS A 210 4.22 13.03 -15.75
N GLN A 211 3.51 12.41 -16.67
CA GLN A 211 3.02 13.13 -17.85
C GLN A 211 2.26 14.36 -17.36
N LYS A 212 2.42 15.51 -18.06
CA LYS A 212 1.87 16.83 -17.69
C LYS A 212 0.34 16.87 -17.60
N ASN A 213 -0.26 15.98 -16.82
CA ASN A 213 -1.68 16.00 -16.55
C ASN A 213 -1.94 16.98 -15.40
N THR A 214 -2.75 17.99 -15.66
CA THR A 214 -3.17 19.01 -14.69
C THR A 214 -3.92 18.43 -13.49
N ASP A 215 -4.50 17.23 -13.61
CA ASP A 215 -5.26 16.52 -12.57
C ASP A 215 -4.59 15.18 -12.22
N TYR A 216 -3.53 15.24 -11.44
CA TYR A 216 -2.88 14.06 -10.90
C TYR A 216 -3.42 13.80 -9.48
N PRO A 217 -4.38 12.89 -9.29
CA PRO A 217 -5.07 12.72 -8.02
C PRO A 217 -4.17 12.09 -6.96
N ILE A 218 -4.35 12.53 -5.72
CA ILE A 218 -3.74 11.92 -4.55
C ILE A 218 -4.76 11.03 -3.87
N LYS A 219 -4.51 9.73 -3.91
CA LYS A 219 -5.36 8.66 -3.38
C LYS A 219 -4.72 8.02 -2.15
N ALA A 220 -5.46 7.22 -1.39
CA ALA A 220 -4.91 6.45 -0.28
C ALA A 220 -5.06 4.95 -0.52
N ILE A 221 -4.06 4.16 -0.06
CA ILE A 221 -4.11 2.70 0.02
C ILE A 221 -3.96 2.29 1.47
N PHE A 222 -4.88 1.47 1.95
CA PHE A 222 -4.87 0.87 3.27
C PHE A 222 -4.54 -0.62 3.16
N LEU A 223 -3.39 -1.02 3.70
CA LEU A 223 -2.98 -2.42 3.78
C LEU A 223 -3.48 -3.02 5.08
N GLY A 224 -4.23 -4.10 5.04
CA GLY A 224 -4.78 -4.75 6.23
C GLY A 224 -4.99 -6.26 6.05
N SER A 225 -5.25 -6.97 7.14
CA SER A 225 -5.55 -8.40 7.13
C SER A 225 -6.39 -8.74 8.37
N PRO A 226 -7.41 -9.60 8.22
CA PRO A 226 -7.92 -10.21 6.98
C PRO A 226 -8.68 -9.22 6.08
N MET A 227 -9.24 -9.68 4.97
CA MET A 227 -10.04 -8.85 4.05
C MET A 227 -11.21 -8.15 4.77
N ASP A 228 -11.84 -8.81 5.76
CA ASP A 228 -12.94 -8.23 6.56
C ASP A 228 -12.53 -6.98 7.39
N SER A 229 -11.23 -6.74 7.57
CA SER A 229 -10.74 -5.48 8.18
C SER A 229 -11.19 -4.25 7.40
N ALA A 230 -11.44 -4.38 6.10
CA ALA A 230 -12.01 -3.30 5.28
C ALA A 230 -13.39 -2.89 5.76
N ARG A 231 -14.26 -3.87 6.12
CA ARG A 231 -15.59 -3.60 6.67
C ARG A 231 -15.49 -2.84 8.00
N ILE A 232 -14.58 -3.25 8.88
CA ILE A 232 -14.34 -2.57 10.16
C ILE A 232 -13.93 -1.11 9.93
N LEU A 233 -13.10 -0.84 8.91
CA LEU A 233 -12.72 0.52 8.56
C LEU A 233 -13.91 1.33 8.01
N MET A 234 -14.72 0.74 7.12
CA MET A 234 -15.89 1.41 6.55
C MET A 234 -16.98 1.72 7.58
N GLU A 235 -17.10 0.89 8.63
CA GLU A 235 -18.06 1.05 9.72
C GLU A 235 -17.50 1.90 10.89
N SER A 236 -16.22 2.26 10.85
CA SER A 236 -15.55 3.01 11.92
C SER A 236 -16.09 4.44 12.03
N ASN A 237 -16.39 4.86 13.24
CA ASN A 237 -16.82 6.22 13.58
C ASN A 237 -15.71 7.09 14.19
N GLY A 238 -14.46 6.64 14.16
CA GLY A 238 -13.29 7.37 14.69
C GLY A 238 -13.10 7.25 16.20
N GLY A 239 -13.95 6.48 16.89
CA GLY A 239 -13.92 6.36 18.35
C GLY A 239 -14.40 7.62 19.08
N PHE A 240 -14.38 7.58 20.41
CA PHE A 240 -14.95 8.63 21.28
C PHE A 240 -14.32 10.02 21.04
N GLN A 241 -13.01 10.09 20.82
CA GLN A 241 -12.29 11.35 20.60
C GLN A 241 -12.01 11.63 19.11
N LYS A 242 -12.58 10.86 18.20
CA LYS A 242 -12.30 10.99 16.77
C LYS A 242 -10.79 10.92 16.45
N SER A 243 -10.03 10.17 17.25
CA SER A 243 -8.56 10.02 17.09
C SER A 243 -8.16 8.76 16.33
N TYR A 244 -9.13 7.97 15.89
CA TYR A 244 -8.95 6.80 15.05
C TYR A 244 -9.59 7.00 13.68
N PHE A 245 -9.24 6.13 12.75
CA PHE A 245 -9.72 6.19 11.38
C PHE A 245 -11.26 6.18 11.30
N TYR A 246 -11.76 7.02 10.43
CA TYR A 246 -13.13 7.00 9.90
C TYR A 246 -13.07 7.48 8.45
N LEU A 247 -14.03 7.08 7.63
CA LEU A 247 -14.12 7.56 6.26
C LEU A 247 -14.44 9.06 6.27
N ASP A 248 -13.50 9.84 5.74
CA ASP A 248 -13.58 11.30 5.69
C ASP A 248 -13.26 11.81 4.28
N GLY A 249 -13.24 13.12 4.09
CA GLY A 249 -12.90 13.77 2.82
C GLY A 249 -11.41 14.09 2.65
N SER A 250 -10.49 13.52 3.42
CA SER A 250 -9.05 13.81 3.30
C SER A 250 -8.48 13.36 1.95
N PHE A 251 -8.95 12.25 1.41
CA PHE A 251 -8.63 11.75 0.07
C PHE A 251 -9.89 11.54 -0.75
N ASP A 252 -9.76 11.62 -2.09
CA ASP A 252 -10.89 11.43 -3.00
C ASP A 252 -11.20 9.95 -3.23
N PHE A 253 -10.18 9.07 -3.07
CA PHE A 253 -10.26 7.62 -3.20
C PHE A 253 -9.47 6.97 -2.06
N MET A 254 -10.04 5.94 -1.44
CA MET A 254 -9.45 5.18 -0.34
C MET A 254 -9.58 3.68 -0.61
N HIS A 255 -8.54 3.09 -1.20
CA HIS A 255 -8.52 1.67 -1.55
C HIS A 255 -8.07 0.81 -0.38
N PHE A 256 -8.69 -0.34 -0.19
CA PHE A 256 -8.23 -1.35 0.75
C PHE A 256 -7.62 -2.54 -0.01
N LEU A 257 -6.42 -2.95 0.40
CA LEU A 257 -5.74 -4.13 -0.14
C LEU A 257 -5.42 -5.11 1.00
N PRO A 258 -5.81 -6.37 0.87
CA PRO A 258 -5.43 -7.38 1.86
C PRO A 258 -3.92 -7.64 1.84
N VAL A 259 -3.36 -7.94 3.01
CA VAL A 259 -1.95 -8.35 3.15
C VAL A 259 -1.83 -9.82 2.74
N SER A 260 -1.87 -10.07 1.44
CA SER A 260 -1.89 -11.42 0.84
C SER A 260 -1.42 -11.36 -0.62
N MET A 261 -1.40 -12.51 -1.31
CA MET A 261 -1.05 -12.56 -2.75
C MET A 261 -2.12 -11.89 -3.61
N GLU A 262 -3.39 -12.00 -3.24
CA GLU A 262 -4.50 -11.29 -3.89
C GLU A 262 -4.33 -9.76 -3.79
N GLY A 263 -3.85 -9.27 -2.64
CA GLY A 263 -3.53 -7.84 -2.47
C GLY A 263 -2.37 -7.37 -3.36
N ILE A 264 -1.40 -8.24 -3.67
CA ILE A 264 -0.35 -7.93 -4.64
C ILE A 264 -0.92 -7.79 -6.05
N THR A 265 -1.86 -8.65 -6.43
CA THR A 265 -2.55 -8.58 -7.72
C THR A 265 -3.34 -7.27 -7.84
N LEU A 266 -4.08 -6.89 -6.78
CA LEU A 266 -4.75 -5.58 -6.75
C LEU A 266 -3.77 -4.42 -6.82
N LEU A 267 -2.63 -4.50 -6.14
CA LEU A 267 -1.60 -3.46 -6.19
C LEU A 267 -1.06 -3.28 -7.61
N LYS A 268 -0.75 -4.37 -8.31
CA LYS A 268 -0.35 -4.33 -9.73
C LYS A 268 -1.42 -3.72 -10.61
N LEU A 269 -2.69 -4.07 -10.38
CA LEU A 269 -3.83 -3.52 -11.10
C LEU A 269 -3.97 -2.02 -10.86
N LEU A 270 -3.88 -1.55 -9.61
CA LEU A 270 -3.94 -0.13 -9.28
C LEU A 270 -2.78 0.68 -9.88
N CYS A 271 -1.61 0.05 -10.07
CA CYS A 271 -0.46 0.69 -10.70
C CYS A 271 -0.48 0.68 -12.23
N SER A 272 -1.48 0.04 -12.85
CA SER A 272 -1.58 -0.08 -14.33
C SER A 272 -2.89 0.50 -14.86
N PRO A 273 -2.94 1.80 -15.21
CA PRO A 273 -4.14 2.44 -15.76
C PRO A 273 -4.66 1.75 -17.03
N ALA A 274 -3.75 1.32 -17.91
CA ALA A 274 -4.11 0.59 -19.12
C ALA A 274 -4.84 -0.73 -18.83
N LEU A 275 -4.37 -1.46 -17.81
CA LEU A 275 -5.01 -2.71 -17.39
C LEU A 275 -6.38 -2.46 -16.76
N GLN A 276 -6.50 -1.42 -15.90
CA GLN A 276 -7.80 -1.01 -15.34
C GLN A 276 -8.79 -0.63 -16.46
N SER A 277 -8.35 0.17 -17.43
CA SER A 277 -9.18 0.56 -18.58
C SER A 277 -9.64 -0.65 -19.38
N THR A 278 -8.74 -1.59 -19.67
CA THR A 278 -9.08 -2.83 -20.38
C THR A 278 -10.11 -3.67 -19.59
N LEU A 279 -9.90 -3.84 -18.28
CA LEU A 279 -10.83 -4.58 -17.43
C LEU A 279 -12.19 -3.88 -17.37
N ASN A 280 -12.24 -2.57 -17.19
CA ASN A 280 -13.48 -1.81 -17.19
C ASN A 280 -14.23 -1.98 -18.53
N THR A 281 -13.55 -1.84 -19.66
CA THR A 281 -14.15 -2.04 -20.98
C THR A 281 -14.75 -3.44 -21.13
N LEU A 282 -14.05 -4.47 -20.66
CA LEU A 282 -14.56 -5.86 -20.70
C LEU A 282 -15.80 -6.07 -19.82
N LEU A 283 -15.81 -5.46 -18.63
CA LEU A 283 -16.90 -5.62 -17.67
C LEU A 283 -18.15 -4.79 -18.04
N LEU A 284 -17.96 -3.71 -18.79
CA LEU A 284 -19.03 -2.79 -19.18
C LEU A 284 -19.54 -3.01 -20.62
N SER A 285 -18.93 -3.95 -21.39
CA SER A 285 -19.20 -4.11 -22.82
C SER A 285 -20.66 -4.36 -23.18
N ASP A 286 -21.38 -5.05 -22.31
CA ASP A 286 -22.77 -5.47 -22.53
C ASP A 286 -23.78 -4.68 -21.68
N LEU A 287 -23.35 -3.54 -21.08
CA LEU A 287 -24.14 -2.77 -20.13
C LEU A 287 -24.45 -1.36 -20.68
N GLU A 288 -25.54 -0.79 -20.22
CA GLU A 288 -26.00 0.53 -20.65
C GLU A 288 -25.16 1.68 -20.06
N PRO A 289 -25.04 2.83 -20.74
CA PRO A 289 -24.31 3.98 -20.20
C PRO A 289 -24.99 4.54 -18.95
N VAL A 290 -24.18 5.20 -18.10
CA VAL A 290 -24.64 5.84 -16.86
C VAL A 290 -25.80 6.80 -17.10
N ASN A 291 -26.84 6.70 -16.27
CA ASN A 291 -27.90 7.71 -16.20
C ASN A 291 -27.51 8.79 -15.17
N PRO A 292 -27.17 10.01 -15.60
CA PRO A 292 -26.73 11.07 -14.68
C PRO A 292 -27.84 11.55 -13.74
N ASP A 293 -29.10 11.30 -14.04
CA ASP A 293 -30.25 11.80 -13.27
C ASP A 293 -30.46 11.06 -11.94
N LEU A 294 -29.84 9.89 -11.75
CA LEU A 294 -29.98 9.12 -10.51
C LEU A 294 -29.20 9.67 -9.33
N GLY A 295 -28.25 10.61 -9.53
CA GLY A 295 -27.42 11.16 -8.46
C GLY A 295 -26.54 10.12 -7.73
N LEU A 296 -26.49 8.89 -8.25
CA LEU A 296 -25.79 7.75 -7.69
C LEU A 296 -24.36 7.65 -8.22
N ILE A 297 -23.45 7.26 -7.37
CA ILE A 297 -22.09 6.91 -7.79
C ILE A 297 -22.10 5.47 -8.28
N HIS A 298 -22.28 5.26 -9.57
CA HIS A 298 -22.28 3.95 -10.24
C HIS A 298 -21.50 4.05 -11.57
N ASP A 299 -21.11 2.92 -12.14
CA ASP A 299 -20.35 2.86 -13.38
C ASP A 299 -21.24 2.60 -14.60
N THR A 300 -22.37 1.93 -14.40
CA THR A 300 -23.33 1.57 -15.46
C THR A 300 -24.67 1.15 -14.87
N ILE A 301 -25.61 0.79 -15.75
CA ILE A 301 -26.94 0.29 -15.39
C ILE A 301 -27.18 -1.05 -16.08
N LYS A 302 -27.78 -2.00 -15.35
CA LYS A 302 -28.27 -3.29 -15.87
C LYS A 302 -29.79 -3.32 -15.74
N GLY A 303 -30.50 -3.00 -16.80
CA GLY A 303 -31.93 -2.71 -16.75
C GLY A 303 -32.24 -1.47 -15.92
N THR A 304 -32.80 -1.63 -14.72
CA THR A 304 -33.06 -0.53 -13.77
C THR A 304 -32.09 -0.53 -12.58
N THR A 305 -31.17 -1.50 -12.50
CA THR A 305 -30.29 -1.71 -11.35
C THR A 305 -28.96 -1.01 -11.58
N PRO A 306 -28.55 -0.08 -10.70
CA PRO A 306 -27.23 0.56 -10.77
C PRO A 306 -26.11 -0.44 -10.46
N VAL A 307 -25.05 -0.43 -11.27
CA VAL A 307 -23.90 -1.33 -11.18
C VAL A 307 -22.65 -0.56 -10.78
N LEU A 308 -21.95 -1.02 -9.75
CA LEU A 308 -20.66 -0.47 -9.32
C LEU A 308 -19.56 -1.51 -9.51
N LEU A 309 -18.50 -1.13 -10.25
CA LEU A 309 -17.27 -1.88 -10.32
C LEU A 309 -16.49 -1.68 -9.00
N SER A 310 -16.48 -2.72 -8.17
CA SER A 310 -15.94 -2.68 -6.80
C SER A 310 -14.63 -3.47 -6.66
N TYR A 311 -14.10 -4.02 -7.75
CA TYR A 311 -12.90 -4.85 -7.74
C TYR A 311 -11.64 -4.15 -7.18
N ASN A 312 -11.55 -2.82 -7.32
CA ASN A 312 -10.45 -2.01 -6.77
C ASN A 312 -10.64 -1.64 -5.29
N PHE A 313 -11.72 -2.06 -4.69
CA PHE A 313 -12.13 -1.88 -3.30
C PHE A 313 -11.95 -0.45 -2.77
N ASP A 314 -12.54 0.52 -3.46
CA ASP A 314 -12.59 1.90 -2.99
C ASP A 314 -13.66 2.06 -1.90
N MET A 315 -13.23 2.14 -0.66
CA MET A 315 -14.10 2.21 0.52
C MET A 315 -15.03 3.44 0.50
N LEU A 316 -14.57 4.58 -0.03
CA LEU A 316 -15.39 5.79 -0.13
C LEU A 316 -16.52 5.61 -1.14
N ARG A 317 -16.22 5.08 -2.34
CA ARG A 317 -17.24 4.79 -3.34
C ARG A 317 -18.25 3.76 -2.84
N LEU A 318 -17.76 2.68 -2.21
CA LEU A 318 -18.61 1.64 -1.61
C LEU A 318 -19.55 2.22 -0.54
N SER A 319 -19.01 3.05 0.37
CA SER A 319 -19.82 3.67 1.43
C SER A 319 -20.89 4.64 0.87
N ARG A 320 -20.51 5.48 -0.10
CA ARG A 320 -21.44 6.39 -0.77
C ARG A 320 -22.51 5.64 -1.55
N PHE A 321 -22.13 4.56 -2.26
CA PHE A 321 -23.07 3.72 -3.00
C PHE A 321 -24.09 3.07 -2.05
N LYS A 322 -23.65 2.46 -0.95
CA LYS A 322 -24.53 1.88 0.07
C LYS A 322 -25.50 2.92 0.63
N THR A 323 -25.01 4.12 0.97
CA THR A 323 -25.84 5.20 1.49
C THR A 323 -26.90 5.63 0.48
N ALA A 324 -26.53 5.74 -0.79
CA ALA A 324 -27.44 6.15 -1.85
C ALA A 324 -28.48 5.06 -2.14
N LEU A 325 -28.12 3.77 -2.18
CA LEU A 325 -29.06 2.66 -2.30
C LEU A 325 -30.11 2.68 -1.16
N SER A 326 -29.63 2.86 0.07
CA SER A 326 -30.54 2.94 1.23
C SER A 326 -31.44 4.17 1.17
N PHE A 327 -30.94 5.31 0.74
CA PHE A 327 -31.71 6.56 0.64
C PHE A 327 -32.83 6.47 -0.43
N HIS A 328 -32.52 5.86 -1.57
CA HIS A 328 -33.47 5.71 -2.67
C HIS A 328 -34.35 4.45 -2.57
N GLU A 329 -34.14 3.63 -1.56
CA GLU A 329 -34.85 2.35 -1.36
C GLU A 329 -34.76 1.41 -2.58
N ILE A 330 -33.60 1.38 -3.23
CA ILE A 330 -33.32 0.54 -4.40
C ILE A 330 -32.20 -0.48 -4.11
N THR A 331 -32.18 -1.55 -4.90
CA THR A 331 -31.09 -2.53 -4.86
C THR A 331 -30.04 -2.22 -5.92
N GLY A 332 -28.77 -2.46 -5.59
CA GLY A 332 -27.63 -2.31 -6.47
C GLY A 332 -27.03 -3.64 -6.94
N HIS A 333 -26.07 -3.54 -7.84
CA HIS A 333 -25.27 -4.67 -8.29
C HIS A 333 -23.78 -4.33 -8.17
N LEU A 334 -22.98 -5.23 -7.57
CA LEU A 334 -21.54 -5.06 -7.39
C LEU A 334 -20.81 -6.10 -8.23
N ILE A 335 -19.73 -5.67 -8.90
CA ILE A 335 -18.79 -6.56 -9.60
C ILE A 335 -17.44 -6.48 -8.89
N CYS A 336 -16.98 -7.59 -8.31
CA CYS A 336 -15.75 -7.66 -7.52
C CYS A 336 -14.95 -8.93 -7.82
N PHE A 337 -13.74 -9.05 -7.27
CA PHE A 337 -13.06 -10.34 -7.25
C PHE A 337 -13.67 -11.29 -6.23
N ASP A 338 -13.55 -12.59 -6.47
CA ASP A 338 -14.13 -13.67 -5.66
C ASP A 338 -13.76 -13.58 -4.18
N PHE A 339 -12.49 -13.27 -3.84
CA PHE A 339 -12.02 -13.14 -2.47
C PHE A 339 -12.61 -11.93 -1.70
N GLN A 340 -13.22 -10.96 -2.40
CA GLN A 340 -13.84 -9.76 -1.80
C GLN A 340 -15.31 -9.99 -1.45
N LYS A 341 -15.92 -11.03 -2.01
CA LYS A 341 -17.37 -11.27 -1.97
C LYS A 341 -17.93 -11.28 -0.56
N ASP A 342 -17.36 -12.07 0.34
CA ASP A 342 -17.91 -12.25 1.68
C ASP A 342 -17.90 -10.96 2.49
N THR A 343 -16.83 -10.16 2.35
CA THR A 343 -16.71 -8.84 2.99
C THR A 343 -17.77 -7.87 2.45
N LEU A 344 -17.97 -7.83 1.14
CA LEU A 344 -18.97 -6.97 0.52
C LEU A 344 -20.41 -7.44 0.85
N GLN A 345 -20.66 -8.75 0.84
CA GLN A 345 -21.95 -9.30 1.24
C GLN A 345 -22.27 -8.96 2.70
N SER A 346 -21.29 -9.07 3.59
CA SER A 346 -21.46 -8.69 5.00
C SER A 346 -21.71 -7.20 5.19
N TYR A 347 -21.11 -6.36 4.34
CA TYR A 347 -21.26 -4.91 4.40
C TYR A 347 -22.58 -4.42 3.82
N PHE A 348 -22.99 -4.93 2.64
CA PHE A 348 -24.20 -4.48 1.93
C PHE A 348 -25.47 -5.20 2.38
N GLY A 349 -25.38 -6.46 2.83
CA GLY A 349 -26.55 -7.28 3.11
C GLY A 349 -27.42 -7.47 1.86
N ASP A 350 -28.71 -7.22 1.98
CA ASP A 350 -29.69 -7.33 0.90
C ASP A 350 -29.77 -6.10 -0.03
N LEU A 351 -28.98 -5.05 0.27
CA LEU A 351 -28.97 -3.83 -0.55
C LEU A 351 -28.29 -4.00 -1.90
N ALA A 352 -27.47 -5.05 -2.08
CA ALA A 352 -26.81 -5.30 -3.35
C ALA A 352 -26.63 -6.79 -3.64
N THR A 353 -26.77 -7.15 -4.93
CA THR A 353 -26.33 -8.44 -5.45
C THR A 353 -24.86 -8.37 -5.84
N ILE A 354 -24.13 -9.49 -5.73
CA ILE A 354 -22.69 -9.52 -5.98
C ILE A 354 -22.34 -10.53 -7.05
N GLU A 355 -21.77 -10.05 -8.14
CA GLU A 355 -21.16 -10.85 -9.21
C GLU A 355 -19.66 -10.89 -9.02
N THR A 356 -19.03 -12.06 -9.22
CA THR A 356 -17.62 -12.23 -8.96
C THR A 356 -16.80 -12.51 -10.20
N ILE A 357 -15.61 -11.93 -10.25
CA ILE A 357 -14.55 -12.21 -11.19
C ILE A 357 -13.60 -13.23 -10.54
N ASP A 358 -13.32 -14.32 -11.21
CA ASP A 358 -12.34 -15.32 -10.78
C ASP A 358 -10.93 -14.73 -10.89
N LEU A 359 -10.28 -14.50 -9.74
CA LEU A 359 -8.96 -13.87 -9.68
C LEU A 359 -7.90 -14.72 -10.40
N ALA A 360 -7.94 -16.04 -10.25
CA ALA A 360 -6.95 -16.91 -10.87
C ALA A 360 -7.06 -16.92 -12.41
N LYS A 361 -8.27 -16.78 -12.97
CA LYS A 361 -8.46 -16.59 -14.40
C LYS A 361 -7.98 -15.23 -14.86
N PHE A 362 -8.24 -14.18 -14.07
CA PHE A 362 -7.74 -12.84 -14.34
C PHE A 362 -6.22 -12.82 -14.38
N GLU A 363 -5.53 -13.39 -13.38
CA GLU A 363 -4.07 -13.46 -13.32
C GLU A 363 -3.47 -14.17 -14.52
N ARG A 364 -4.02 -15.33 -14.90
CA ARG A 364 -3.56 -16.09 -16.08
C ARG A 364 -3.71 -15.33 -17.39
N ARG A 365 -4.73 -14.47 -17.48
CA ARG A 365 -4.99 -13.71 -18.71
C ARG A 365 -4.11 -12.47 -18.85
N PHE A 366 -3.76 -11.81 -17.74
CA PHE A 366 -3.15 -10.49 -17.77
C PHE A 366 -1.73 -10.40 -17.20
N PHE A 367 -1.28 -11.40 -16.44
CA PHE A 367 0.04 -11.40 -15.81
C PHE A 367 0.93 -12.59 -16.22
N HIS A 368 0.45 -13.47 -17.09
CA HIS A 368 1.19 -14.60 -17.67
C HIS A 368 1.04 -14.58 -19.23
#